data_adab5ab58a7ce5a3bd2a318728421b76
#
_entry.id   adab5ab58a7ce5a3bd2a318728421b76
#
_cell.length_a   1.000
_cell.length_b   1.000
_cell.length_c   1.000
_cell.angle_alpha   90.00
_cell.angle_beta   90.00
_cell.angle_gamma   90.00
#
_symmetry.space_group_name_H-M   'P 1'
#
loop_
_entity.id
_entity.type
_entity.pdbx_description
1 polymer ?
#
loop_
_entity_poly.entity_id
_entity_poly.type
_entity_poly.pdbx_seq_one_letter_code
_entity_poly.pdbx_strand_id
1 'polypeptide(L)'
;MTLQDWMDESRERVTEHGVLTGGRGSAEALLTGVLDRVGRNGYNYGTSVFEREWDVLVVLDTCRPDLLAEMAGEYDYIPQDVPTHTSLGSASIEWVKKNFTDDDYPEPVIDRTVNDNYAEKMANTAYVTSNLFAEHIDEDALLYLDEVHEYGWNDDDYTTPPDIVTERAVAAAREYDPEYLVVHYMQPHAPYRSMTDRYGWDEKPGIGNQGATHPAREMWEELRAGVVSVEEVWGAYRDNLRWVIEDGVEPLLNNVDAETVVLSSDHGEVFGRWGLQKWTGNGPMSREWGTYAHPPYVPIRTLKEVPWVETSATDSGELEVETEPPKSEVSESERQDRLEALGYV
;
A
#
# COMPACT_ATOMS: atom_id res chain seq x y z
N MET A 1 -10.74 -4.00 19.87
CA MET A 1 -10.88 -3.00 20.96
C MET A 1 -12.27 -3.14 21.57
N THR A 2 -12.39 -3.39 22.86
CA THR A 2 -13.69 -3.37 23.57
C THR A 2 -14.07 -1.93 23.94
N LEU A 3 -15.33 -1.70 24.30
CA LEU A 3 -15.78 -0.37 24.78
C LEU A 3 -15.02 0.06 26.06
N GLN A 4 -14.60 -0.92 26.86
CA GLN A 4 -13.86 -0.69 28.08
C GLN A 4 -12.43 -0.24 27.81
N ASP A 5 -11.74 -0.92 26.86
CA ASP A 5 -10.40 -0.54 26.41
C ASP A 5 -10.42 0.89 25.83
N TRP A 6 -11.42 1.21 25.00
CA TRP A 6 -11.60 2.54 24.45
C TRP A 6 -11.82 3.61 25.53
N MET A 7 -12.58 3.31 26.58
CA MET A 7 -12.83 4.25 27.69
C MET A 7 -11.55 4.51 28.50
N ASP A 8 -10.73 3.50 28.72
CA ASP A 8 -9.50 3.61 29.49
C ASP A 8 -8.43 4.38 28.68
N GLU A 9 -8.23 4.07 27.42
CA GLU A 9 -7.37 4.83 26.50
C GLU A 9 -7.86 6.28 26.31
N SER A 10 -9.17 6.51 26.26
CA SER A 10 -9.72 7.87 26.15
C SER A 10 -9.43 8.72 27.37
N ARG A 11 -9.46 8.13 28.55
CA ARG A 11 -9.09 8.82 29.81
C ARG A 11 -7.59 9.15 29.84
N GLU A 12 -6.76 8.23 29.40
CA GLU A 12 -5.31 8.41 29.30
C GLU A 12 -4.97 9.54 28.34
N ARG A 13 -5.50 9.52 27.12
CA ARG A 13 -5.33 10.57 26.09
C ARG A 13 -5.79 11.95 26.58
N VAL A 14 -6.92 12.02 27.27
CA VAL A 14 -7.42 13.29 27.83
C VAL A 14 -6.53 13.78 28.97
N THR A 15 -5.95 12.87 29.75
CA THR A 15 -5.05 13.22 30.86
C THR A 15 -3.70 13.74 30.35
N GLU A 16 -3.17 13.12 29.29
CA GLU A 16 -1.87 13.48 28.70
C GLU A 16 -1.95 14.71 27.79
N HIS A 17 -2.99 14.81 26.97
CA HIS A 17 -3.09 15.83 25.91
C HIS A 17 -4.18 16.89 26.13
N GLY A 18 -4.88 16.83 27.27
CA GLY A 18 -5.98 17.73 27.59
C GLY A 18 -7.31 17.39 26.92
N VAL A 19 -8.39 18.03 27.41
CA VAL A 19 -9.78 17.68 27.02
C VAL A 19 -10.07 17.88 25.53
N LEU A 20 -9.50 18.90 24.90
CA LEU A 20 -9.77 19.20 23.49
C LEU A 20 -9.04 18.21 22.55
N THR A 21 -7.74 18.03 22.74
CA THR A 21 -6.91 17.18 21.89
C THR A 21 -7.16 15.69 22.18
N GLY A 22 -7.16 15.29 23.44
CA GLY A 22 -7.45 13.93 23.85
C GLY A 22 -8.90 13.50 23.55
N GLY A 23 -9.86 14.42 23.70
CA GLY A 23 -11.25 14.17 23.34
C GLY A 23 -11.46 14.00 21.82
N ARG A 24 -10.74 14.76 21.00
CA ARG A 24 -10.75 14.60 19.54
C ARG A 24 -10.15 13.24 19.14
N GLY A 25 -8.97 12.88 19.65
CA GLY A 25 -8.34 11.59 19.36
C GLY A 25 -9.19 10.39 19.78
N SER A 26 -9.94 10.51 20.88
CA SER A 26 -10.89 9.50 21.33
C SER A 26 -12.10 9.35 20.39
N ALA A 27 -12.62 10.46 19.86
CA ALA A 27 -13.70 10.44 18.87
C ALA A 27 -13.25 9.82 17.53
N GLU A 28 -12.03 10.13 17.11
CA GLU A 28 -11.39 9.54 15.91
C GLU A 28 -11.24 8.02 16.05
N ALA A 29 -10.70 7.54 17.18
CA ALA A 29 -10.55 6.12 17.45
C ALA A 29 -11.89 5.37 17.49
N LEU A 30 -12.92 6.00 18.08
CA LEU A 30 -14.27 5.43 18.11
C LEU A 30 -14.85 5.32 16.70
N LEU A 31 -14.72 6.36 15.88
CA LEU A 31 -15.23 6.38 14.51
C LEU A 31 -14.52 5.32 13.65
N THR A 32 -13.19 5.26 13.71
CA THR A 32 -12.39 4.25 13.01
C THR A 32 -12.79 2.83 13.43
N GLY A 33 -12.98 2.58 14.74
CA GLY A 33 -13.46 1.29 15.25
C GLY A 33 -14.87 0.93 14.80
N VAL A 34 -15.77 1.90 14.64
CA VAL A 34 -17.11 1.66 14.07
C VAL A 34 -17.00 1.33 12.58
N LEU A 35 -16.18 2.06 11.82
CA LEU A 35 -15.97 1.83 10.40
C LEU A 35 -15.32 0.46 10.14
N ASP A 36 -14.30 0.10 10.91
CA ASP A 36 -13.68 -1.25 10.88
C ASP A 36 -14.73 -2.35 11.10
N ARG A 37 -15.59 -2.18 12.11
CA ARG A 37 -16.65 -3.16 12.37
C ARG A 37 -17.67 -3.25 11.23
N VAL A 38 -17.98 -2.13 10.57
CA VAL A 38 -18.86 -2.12 9.40
C VAL A 38 -18.18 -2.85 8.23
N GLY A 39 -16.89 -2.59 7.98
CA GLY A 39 -16.13 -3.25 6.91
C GLY A 39 -15.97 -4.75 7.14
N ARG A 40 -15.65 -5.19 8.38
CA ARG A 40 -15.53 -6.61 8.73
C ARG A 40 -16.84 -7.39 8.62
N ASN A 41 -17.99 -6.76 8.87
CA ASN A 41 -19.29 -7.44 8.89
C ASN A 41 -20.02 -7.42 7.54
N GLY A 42 -19.32 -7.17 6.44
CA GLY A 42 -19.85 -7.49 5.14
C GLY A 42 -20.20 -6.33 4.22
N TYR A 43 -19.69 -5.13 4.46
CA TYR A 43 -19.84 -4.04 3.49
C TYR A 43 -18.56 -3.81 2.70
N ASN A 44 -18.26 -4.73 1.76
CA ASN A 44 -17.21 -4.50 0.78
C ASN A 44 -17.84 -4.21 -0.59
N TYR A 45 -17.63 -3.00 -1.11
CA TYR A 45 -18.12 -2.55 -2.41
C TYR A 45 -17.03 -2.51 -3.49
N GLY A 46 -15.82 -3.00 -3.17
CA GLY A 46 -14.72 -3.14 -4.12
C GLY A 46 -14.90 -4.33 -5.06
N THR A 47 -14.07 -4.40 -6.08
CA THR A 47 -14.00 -5.50 -7.06
C THR A 47 -12.59 -6.04 -7.15
N SER A 48 -12.45 -7.33 -7.50
CA SER A 48 -11.14 -7.95 -7.69
C SER A 48 -10.45 -7.34 -8.92
N VAL A 49 -9.12 -7.28 -8.88
CA VAL A 49 -8.30 -6.91 -10.04
C VAL A 49 -8.47 -7.90 -11.20
N PHE A 50 -8.78 -9.15 -10.92
CA PHE A 50 -9.05 -10.19 -11.91
C PHE A 50 -10.42 -10.05 -12.64
N GLU A 51 -11.28 -9.13 -12.20
CA GLU A 51 -12.52 -8.77 -12.92
C GLU A 51 -12.24 -7.86 -14.14
N ARG A 52 -11.00 -7.44 -14.32
CA ARG A 52 -10.57 -6.57 -15.42
C ARG A 52 -9.49 -7.25 -16.25
N GLU A 53 -9.25 -6.73 -17.45
CA GLU A 53 -8.23 -7.24 -18.36
C GLU A 53 -6.95 -6.43 -18.20
N TRP A 54 -5.83 -7.11 -18.12
CA TRP A 54 -4.48 -6.57 -18.06
C TRP A 54 -3.46 -7.69 -18.31
N ASP A 55 -2.30 -7.38 -18.84
CA ASP A 55 -1.16 -8.29 -18.97
C ASP A 55 -0.17 -8.06 -17.82
N VAL A 56 0.08 -6.78 -17.48
CA VAL A 56 0.93 -6.38 -16.35
C VAL A 56 0.15 -5.45 -15.42
N LEU A 57 0.07 -5.80 -14.14
CA LEU A 57 -0.51 -4.96 -13.08
C LEU A 57 0.60 -4.41 -12.20
N VAL A 58 0.86 -3.12 -12.32
CA VAL A 58 1.77 -2.38 -11.45
C VAL A 58 0.97 -1.86 -10.26
N VAL A 59 1.29 -2.36 -9.07
CA VAL A 59 0.67 -1.95 -7.81
C VAL A 59 1.63 -0.99 -7.09
N LEU A 60 1.20 0.26 -6.95
CA LEU A 60 1.90 1.32 -6.22
C LEU A 60 1.22 1.45 -4.86
N ASP A 61 1.83 0.87 -3.81
CA ASP A 61 1.22 0.76 -2.47
C ASP A 61 0.77 2.13 -1.93
N THR A 62 -0.47 2.22 -1.47
CA THR A 62 -1.17 3.44 -1.01
C THR A 62 -1.44 4.50 -2.07
N CYS A 63 -1.09 4.33 -3.34
CA CYS A 63 -1.17 5.40 -4.34
C CYS A 63 -2.61 5.88 -4.56
N ARG A 64 -2.83 7.19 -4.37
CA ARG A 64 -4.13 7.84 -4.60
C ARG A 64 -4.25 8.37 -6.03
N PRO A 65 -5.47 8.37 -6.61
CA PRO A 65 -5.68 8.95 -7.94
C PRO A 65 -5.32 10.44 -8.04
N ASP A 66 -5.59 11.22 -6.99
CA ASP A 66 -5.26 12.65 -6.96
C ASP A 66 -3.75 12.92 -6.83
N LEU A 67 -3.01 12.01 -6.18
CA LEU A 67 -1.56 12.06 -6.14
C LEU A 67 -0.95 11.71 -7.51
N LEU A 68 -1.44 10.63 -8.15
CA LEU A 68 -0.96 10.22 -9.47
C LEU A 68 -1.23 11.31 -10.52
N ALA A 69 -2.37 12.01 -10.43
CA ALA A 69 -2.71 13.12 -11.33
C ALA A 69 -1.71 14.30 -11.26
N GLU A 70 -0.99 14.48 -10.14
CA GLU A 70 0.06 15.49 -10.04
C GLU A 70 1.26 15.18 -10.93
N MET A 71 1.44 13.93 -11.36
CA MET A 71 2.50 13.48 -12.27
C MET A 71 2.15 13.66 -13.76
N ALA A 72 0.89 13.91 -14.11
CA ALA A 72 0.40 13.98 -15.49
C ALA A 72 1.10 15.00 -16.42
N GLY A 73 1.81 15.97 -15.87
CA GLY A 73 2.60 16.92 -16.67
C GLY A 73 4.05 16.46 -16.91
N GLU A 74 4.47 15.41 -16.23
CA GLU A 74 5.84 14.90 -16.26
C GLU A 74 5.93 13.60 -17.08
N TYR A 75 4.86 12.78 -17.10
CA TYR A 75 4.80 11.48 -17.78
C TYR A 75 3.60 11.41 -18.72
N ASP A 76 3.85 11.23 -20.02
CA ASP A 76 2.83 11.30 -21.09
C ASP A 76 1.71 10.24 -20.95
N TYR A 77 1.99 9.08 -20.32
CA TYR A 77 1.02 8.01 -20.11
C TYR A 77 0.12 8.24 -18.88
N ILE A 78 0.39 9.25 -18.05
CA ILE A 78 -0.43 9.58 -16.88
C ILE A 78 -1.40 10.73 -17.25
N PRO A 79 -2.72 10.48 -17.30
CA PRO A 79 -3.68 11.51 -17.63
C PRO A 79 -3.99 12.44 -16.46
N GLN A 80 -4.38 13.69 -16.74
CA GLN A 80 -4.84 14.64 -15.71
C GLN A 80 -6.13 14.17 -15.01
N ASP A 81 -7.02 13.51 -15.74
CA ASP A 81 -8.24 12.90 -15.20
C ASP A 81 -7.99 11.40 -15.06
N VAL A 82 -7.39 11.01 -13.93
CA VAL A 82 -6.99 9.63 -13.65
C VAL A 82 -8.22 8.75 -13.49
N PRO A 83 -8.43 7.76 -14.37
CA PRO A 83 -9.47 6.75 -14.19
C PRO A 83 -9.29 5.99 -12.88
N THR A 84 -10.38 5.50 -12.30
CA THR A 84 -10.35 4.85 -11.00
C THR A 84 -10.96 3.46 -11.01
N HIS A 85 -10.47 2.65 -10.06
CA HIS A 85 -10.99 1.36 -9.67
C HIS A 85 -11.37 1.39 -8.20
N THR A 86 -12.32 0.56 -7.77
CA THR A 86 -12.64 0.42 -6.35
C THR A 86 -12.00 -0.84 -5.80
N SER A 87 -10.95 -0.69 -5.03
CA SER A 87 -10.19 -1.78 -4.45
C SER A 87 -11.01 -2.66 -3.50
N LEU A 88 -10.67 -3.94 -3.41
CA LEU A 88 -11.16 -4.85 -2.37
C LEU A 88 -10.61 -4.50 -0.99
N GLY A 89 -9.39 -3.97 -0.91
CA GLY A 89 -8.71 -3.60 0.33
C GLY A 89 -8.88 -2.12 0.71
N SER A 90 -8.71 -1.83 1.99
CA SER A 90 -8.40 -0.52 2.57
C SER A 90 -7.03 -0.52 3.24
N ALA A 91 -6.33 -1.64 3.18
CA ALA A 91 -4.96 -1.89 3.58
C ALA A 91 -4.42 -3.09 2.78
N SER A 92 -3.09 -3.20 2.65
CA SER A 92 -2.42 -4.23 1.84
C SER A 92 -2.80 -5.65 2.26
N ILE A 93 -2.82 -5.93 3.57
CA ILE A 93 -3.23 -7.25 4.10
C ILE A 93 -4.65 -7.65 3.67
N GLU A 94 -5.56 -6.68 3.63
CA GLU A 94 -6.94 -6.93 3.18
C GLU A 94 -6.99 -7.18 1.67
N TRP A 95 -6.22 -6.41 0.89
CA TRP A 95 -6.16 -6.52 -0.55
C TRP A 95 -5.53 -7.84 -1.00
N VAL A 96 -4.40 -8.22 -0.41
CA VAL A 96 -3.71 -9.48 -0.67
C VAL A 96 -4.64 -10.66 -0.39
N LYS A 97 -5.19 -10.72 0.82
CA LYS A 97 -6.08 -11.82 1.23
C LYS A 97 -7.32 -11.96 0.35
N LYS A 98 -7.87 -10.86 -0.16
CA LYS A 98 -9.09 -10.90 -0.98
C LYS A 98 -8.88 -11.12 -2.47
N ASN A 99 -7.67 -10.95 -2.97
CA ASN A 99 -7.35 -11.19 -4.37
C ASN A 99 -6.56 -12.48 -4.59
N PHE A 100 -5.73 -12.91 -3.62
CA PHE A 100 -4.70 -13.93 -3.84
C PHE A 100 -4.71 -15.09 -2.84
N THR A 101 -5.72 -15.20 -1.97
CA THR A 101 -5.86 -16.37 -1.09
C THR A 101 -7.19 -17.05 -1.30
N ASP A 102 -7.19 -18.38 -1.12
CA ASP A 102 -8.40 -19.22 -1.17
C ASP A 102 -8.95 -19.48 0.25
N ASP A 103 -8.28 -18.98 1.29
CA ASP A 103 -8.66 -19.20 2.67
C ASP A 103 -9.92 -18.43 3.07
N ASP A 104 -10.77 -19.12 3.84
CA ASP A 104 -12.00 -18.66 4.52
C ASP A 104 -11.81 -17.32 5.26
N TYR A 105 -11.63 -16.26 4.50
CA TYR A 105 -11.82 -14.93 5.02
C TYR A 105 -13.29 -14.83 5.43
N PRO A 106 -13.62 -14.35 6.66
CA PRO A 106 -15.01 -14.23 7.05
C PRO A 106 -15.76 -13.48 5.97
N GLU A 107 -16.46 -14.26 5.14
CA GLU A 107 -17.17 -13.80 3.96
C GLU A 107 -18.05 -12.62 4.33
N PRO A 108 -17.97 -11.50 3.62
CA PRO A 108 -19.05 -10.54 3.65
C PRO A 108 -20.32 -11.25 3.16
N VAL A 109 -21.45 -10.94 3.77
CA VAL A 109 -22.77 -11.52 3.52
C VAL A 109 -23.26 -11.46 2.06
N ILE A 110 -22.45 -10.92 1.15
CA ILE A 110 -22.66 -10.92 -0.29
C ILE A 110 -21.70 -11.96 -0.86
N ASP A 111 -22.26 -13.13 -1.14
CA ASP A 111 -21.66 -14.27 -1.84
C ASP A 111 -20.94 -13.77 -3.12
N ARG A 112 -19.64 -13.53 -3.01
CA ARG A 112 -18.75 -13.45 -4.14
C ARG A 112 -18.03 -14.78 -4.20
N THR A 113 -18.66 -15.73 -4.87
CA THR A 113 -17.95 -16.90 -5.38
C THR A 113 -16.70 -16.38 -6.08
N VAL A 114 -15.52 -16.78 -5.58
CA VAL A 114 -14.31 -16.77 -6.38
C VAL A 114 -14.69 -17.52 -7.65
N ASN A 115 -14.76 -16.80 -8.76
CA ASN A 115 -15.15 -17.39 -10.01
C ASN A 115 -14.05 -18.39 -10.39
N ASP A 116 -14.39 -19.61 -10.81
CA ASP A 116 -13.41 -20.61 -11.28
C ASP A 116 -12.40 -20.01 -12.28
N ASN A 117 -12.78 -18.92 -12.96
CA ASN A 117 -11.95 -18.14 -13.84
C ASN A 117 -10.78 -17.41 -13.14
N TYR A 118 -10.89 -17.09 -11.85
CA TYR A 118 -9.79 -16.42 -11.11
C TYR A 118 -8.70 -17.41 -10.72
N ALA A 119 -9.05 -18.62 -10.38
CA ALA A 119 -8.09 -19.68 -10.11
C ALA A 119 -7.22 -19.97 -11.36
N GLU A 120 -7.82 -19.94 -12.57
CA GLU A 120 -7.07 -20.08 -13.83
C GLU A 120 -6.15 -18.89 -14.07
N LYS A 121 -6.64 -17.66 -13.86
CA LYS A 121 -5.80 -16.45 -13.96
C LYS A 121 -4.65 -16.48 -12.96
N MET A 122 -4.92 -16.83 -11.68
CA MET A 122 -3.89 -16.96 -10.65
C MET A 122 -2.81 -17.98 -11.04
N ALA A 123 -3.19 -19.15 -11.53
CA ALA A 123 -2.26 -20.20 -11.96
C ALA A 123 -1.34 -19.78 -13.14
N ASN A 124 -1.70 -18.72 -13.86
CA ASN A 124 -0.91 -18.12 -14.94
C ASN A 124 -0.28 -16.78 -14.55
N THR A 125 -0.30 -16.42 -13.25
CA THR A 125 0.22 -15.16 -12.74
C THR A 125 1.60 -15.36 -12.12
N ALA A 126 2.58 -14.56 -12.57
CA ALA A 126 3.81 -14.32 -11.82
C ALA A 126 3.61 -13.09 -10.92
N TYR A 127 3.92 -13.20 -9.64
CA TYR A 127 3.79 -12.12 -8.68
C TYR A 127 5.15 -11.78 -8.06
N VAL A 128 5.64 -10.57 -8.32
CA VAL A 128 6.90 -10.03 -7.79
C VAL A 128 6.56 -8.89 -6.85
N THR A 129 6.99 -8.96 -5.59
CA THR A 129 6.49 -8.05 -4.54
C THR A 129 7.55 -7.65 -3.54
N SER A 130 7.51 -6.39 -3.14
CA SER A 130 8.18 -5.89 -1.94
C SER A 130 7.26 -5.74 -0.73
N ASN A 131 5.97 -6.09 -0.86
CA ASN A 131 5.02 -6.00 0.23
C ASN A 131 5.16 -7.18 1.20
N LEU A 132 5.31 -6.89 2.51
CA LEU A 132 5.58 -7.88 3.56
C LEU A 132 4.40 -8.81 3.86
N PHE A 133 3.19 -8.51 3.36
CA PHE A 133 2.02 -9.38 3.51
C PHE A 133 1.93 -10.48 2.45
N ALA A 134 2.96 -10.61 1.60
CA ALA A 134 3.05 -11.69 0.62
C ALA A 134 2.97 -13.10 1.24
N GLU A 135 3.39 -13.28 2.50
CA GLU A 135 3.22 -14.53 3.27
C GLU A 135 1.78 -15.07 3.30
N HIS A 136 0.80 -14.20 3.04
CA HIS A 136 -0.60 -14.59 2.98
C HIS A 136 -1.06 -14.99 1.58
N ILE A 137 -0.17 -14.96 0.60
CA ILE A 137 -0.44 -15.45 -0.77
C ILE A 137 -0.29 -16.97 -0.77
N ASP A 138 -1.22 -17.65 -1.43
CA ASP A 138 -1.07 -19.08 -1.69
C ASP A 138 -0.06 -19.26 -2.85
N GLU A 139 1.19 -19.54 -2.51
CA GLU A 139 2.27 -19.76 -3.47
C GLU A 139 1.93 -20.89 -4.47
N ASP A 140 1.29 -21.97 -4.01
CA ASP A 140 0.90 -23.12 -4.83
C ASP A 140 -0.19 -22.75 -5.87
N ALA A 141 -0.92 -21.66 -5.67
CA ALA A 141 -1.94 -21.16 -6.58
C ALA A 141 -1.38 -20.25 -7.70
N LEU A 142 -0.12 -19.82 -7.61
CA LEU A 142 0.53 -18.94 -8.58
C LEU A 142 1.48 -19.70 -9.52
N LEU A 143 1.76 -19.13 -10.68
CA LEU A 143 2.83 -19.61 -11.57
C LEU A 143 4.20 -19.37 -10.91
N TYR A 144 4.40 -18.23 -10.28
CA TYR A 144 5.63 -17.83 -9.62
C TYR A 144 5.36 -16.73 -8.57
N LEU A 145 6.03 -16.81 -7.43
CA LEU A 145 6.06 -15.78 -6.39
C LEU A 145 7.51 -15.40 -6.07
N ASP A 146 7.81 -14.09 -6.05
CA ASP A 146 9.10 -13.55 -5.60
C ASP A 146 8.88 -12.51 -4.50
N GLU A 147 9.22 -12.86 -3.27
CA GLU A 147 9.14 -11.98 -2.10
C GLU A 147 10.43 -11.16 -1.97
N VAL A 148 10.58 -10.15 -2.85
CA VAL A 148 11.79 -9.33 -2.99
C VAL A 148 12.19 -8.66 -1.68
N HIS A 149 11.24 -8.37 -0.79
CA HIS A 149 11.52 -7.80 0.53
C HIS A 149 12.41 -8.68 1.40
N GLU A 150 12.49 -9.97 1.16
CA GLU A 150 13.33 -10.88 1.95
C GLU A 150 14.83 -10.58 1.78
N TYR A 151 15.25 -10.19 0.57
CA TYR A 151 16.67 -9.97 0.25
C TYR A 151 17.00 -8.57 -0.29
N GLY A 152 16.00 -7.81 -0.75
CA GLY A 152 16.16 -6.49 -1.33
C GLY A 152 15.95 -5.32 -0.37
N TRP A 153 15.68 -5.57 0.89
CA TRP A 153 15.43 -4.52 1.88
C TRP A 153 16.63 -3.60 2.09
N ASN A 154 16.39 -2.29 2.08
CA ASN A 154 17.38 -1.26 2.38
C ASN A 154 17.08 -0.63 3.75
N ASP A 155 18.01 -0.74 4.67
CA ASP A 155 17.88 -0.22 6.03
C ASP A 155 17.95 1.30 6.13
N ASP A 156 18.54 1.99 5.14
CA ASP A 156 18.64 3.46 5.12
C ASP A 156 17.33 4.10 4.63
N ASP A 157 16.64 3.43 3.70
CA ASP A 157 15.36 3.87 3.16
C ASP A 157 14.15 3.25 3.87
N TYR A 158 14.37 2.25 4.74
CA TYR A 158 13.34 1.44 5.43
C TYR A 158 12.31 0.80 4.47
N THR A 159 12.77 0.40 3.31
CA THR A 159 11.96 -0.22 2.27
C THR A 159 12.83 -0.98 1.27
N THR A 160 12.23 -1.72 0.37
CA THR A 160 12.91 -2.27 -0.81
C THR A 160 12.94 -1.22 -1.91
N PRO A 161 14.12 -0.82 -2.43
CA PRO A 161 14.22 0.11 -3.56
C PRO A 161 13.48 -0.39 -4.81
N PRO A 162 12.85 0.51 -5.59
CA PRO A 162 12.03 0.13 -6.75
C PRO A 162 12.80 -0.59 -7.86
N ASP A 163 14.06 -0.21 -8.09
CA ASP A 163 14.93 -0.81 -9.10
C ASP A 163 15.13 -2.31 -8.87
N ILE A 164 15.32 -2.74 -7.61
CA ILE A 164 15.47 -4.16 -7.25
C ILE A 164 14.18 -4.93 -7.59
N VAL A 165 13.01 -4.38 -7.29
CA VAL A 165 11.72 -5.01 -7.62
C VAL A 165 11.55 -5.12 -9.13
N THR A 166 11.94 -4.07 -9.87
CA THR A 166 11.88 -4.04 -11.33
C THR A 166 12.79 -5.07 -11.97
N GLU A 167 14.05 -5.18 -11.52
CA GLU A 167 14.98 -6.20 -12.01
C GLU A 167 14.41 -7.60 -11.85
N ARG A 168 13.78 -7.89 -10.72
CA ARG A 168 13.15 -9.18 -10.45
C ARG A 168 11.90 -9.40 -11.31
N ALA A 169 11.09 -8.37 -11.52
CA ALA A 169 9.91 -8.44 -12.37
C ALA A 169 10.29 -8.72 -13.84
N VAL A 170 11.32 -8.04 -14.35
CA VAL A 170 11.86 -8.28 -15.70
C VAL A 170 12.45 -9.70 -15.83
N ALA A 171 13.17 -10.17 -14.80
CA ALA A 171 13.68 -11.55 -14.77
C ALA A 171 12.54 -12.56 -14.82
N ALA A 172 11.50 -12.38 -14.00
CA ALA A 172 10.34 -13.26 -13.96
C ALA A 172 9.57 -13.26 -15.29
N ALA A 173 9.35 -12.08 -15.89
CA ALA A 173 8.71 -11.97 -17.20
C ALA A 173 9.43 -12.76 -18.29
N ARG A 174 10.76 -12.63 -18.35
CA ARG A 174 11.60 -13.31 -19.37
C ARG A 174 11.76 -14.81 -19.13
N GLU A 175 11.77 -15.25 -17.86
CA GLU A 175 12.00 -16.67 -17.52
C GLU A 175 10.73 -17.50 -17.60
N TYR A 176 9.60 -16.98 -17.10
CA TYR A 176 8.35 -17.73 -16.96
C TYR A 176 7.34 -17.44 -18.07
N ASP A 177 7.51 -16.35 -18.85
CA ASP A 177 6.57 -15.90 -19.88
C ASP A 177 5.10 -15.96 -19.42
N PRO A 178 4.78 -15.30 -18.27
CA PRO A 178 3.49 -15.41 -17.63
C PRO A 178 2.41 -14.71 -18.46
N GLU A 179 1.15 -15.23 -18.43
CA GLU A 179 0.00 -14.54 -19.02
C GLU A 179 -0.35 -13.26 -18.26
N TYR A 180 -0.09 -13.26 -16.93
CA TYR A 180 -0.31 -12.14 -16.03
C TYR A 180 0.93 -11.88 -15.17
N LEU A 181 1.41 -10.64 -15.13
CA LEU A 181 2.50 -10.22 -14.24
C LEU A 181 2.01 -9.17 -13.24
N VAL A 182 2.12 -9.44 -11.95
CA VAL A 182 1.88 -8.45 -10.89
C VAL A 182 3.22 -7.97 -10.35
N VAL A 183 3.43 -6.66 -10.36
CA VAL A 183 4.62 -6.01 -9.79
C VAL A 183 4.18 -5.07 -8.68
N HIS A 184 4.44 -5.43 -7.44
CA HIS A 184 3.95 -4.72 -6.26
C HIS A 184 5.09 -3.99 -5.55
N TYR A 185 5.18 -2.68 -5.78
CA TYR A 185 6.12 -1.77 -5.12
C TYR A 185 5.57 -1.27 -3.79
N MET A 186 6.42 -1.12 -2.79
CA MET A 186 6.03 -0.48 -1.53
C MET A 186 5.79 1.04 -1.67
N GLN A 187 6.47 1.70 -2.61
CA GLN A 187 6.28 3.12 -2.84
C GLN A 187 4.95 3.37 -3.59
N PRO A 188 4.28 4.49 -3.29
CA PRO A 188 4.68 5.62 -2.45
C PRO A 188 4.41 5.49 -0.94
N HIS A 189 4.09 4.31 -0.38
CA HIS A 189 3.87 4.09 1.06
C HIS A 189 4.99 4.69 1.93
N ALA A 190 4.63 5.11 3.14
CA ALA A 190 5.61 5.52 4.16
C ALA A 190 6.44 4.31 4.67
N PRO A 191 7.69 4.51 5.11
CA PRO A 191 8.39 5.78 5.35
C PRO A 191 8.73 6.54 4.07
N TYR A 192 8.66 7.85 4.13
CA TYR A 192 9.01 8.68 2.97
C TYR A 192 10.50 8.97 2.97
N ARG A 193 11.19 8.61 1.87
CA ARG A 193 12.63 8.75 1.72
C ARG A 193 13.15 10.16 2.04
N SER A 194 12.42 11.20 1.64
CA SER A 194 12.77 12.59 1.93
C SER A 194 12.60 13.01 3.39
N MET A 195 12.04 12.15 4.24
CA MET A 195 11.80 12.39 5.67
C MET A 195 12.61 11.47 6.59
N THR A 196 13.43 10.55 6.07
CA THR A 196 14.20 9.59 6.87
C THR A 196 15.21 10.27 7.80
N ASP A 197 15.76 11.42 7.41
CA ASP A 197 16.64 12.22 8.30
C ASP A 197 15.92 12.70 9.56
N ARG A 198 14.59 12.90 9.49
CA ARG A 198 13.78 13.37 10.63
C ARG A 198 13.19 12.21 11.44
N TYR A 199 12.72 11.17 10.77
CA TYR A 199 11.96 10.06 11.36
C TYR A 199 12.72 8.73 11.31
N GLY A 200 13.96 8.72 10.82
CA GLY A 200 14.82 7.54 10.86
C GLY A 200 15.26 7.18 12.27
N TRP A 201 15.63 5.93 12.48
CA TRP A 201 16.20 5.51 13.75
C TRP A 201 17.66 5.93 13.86
N ASP A 202 18.02 6.69 14.89
CA ASP A 202 19.42 6.97 15.26
C ASP A 202 20.18 5.68 15.65
N GLU A 203 19.47 4.71 16.25
CA GLU A 203 19.94 3.35 16.53
C GLU A 203 18.76 2.39 16.33
N LYS A 204 18.93 1.32 15.52
CA LYS A 204 17.91 0.28 15.39
C LYS A 204 17.53 -0.24 16.78
N PRO A 205 16.23 -0.42 17.08
CA PRO A 205 15.82 -1.01 18.33
C PRO A 205 16.35 -2.45 18.37
N GLY A 206 17.33 -2.70 19.24
CA GLY A 206 17.75 -4.05 19.56
C GLY A 206 16.63 -4.77 20.33
N ILE A 207 16.65 -6.10 20.30
CA ILE A 207 15.73 -6.95 21.09
C ILE A 207 15.69 -6.44 22.54
N GLY A 208 14.58 -5.82 22.94
CA GLY A 208 14.36 -5.28 24.29
C GLY A 208 14.32 -3.77 24.42
N ASN A 209 14.45 -2.99 23.34
CA ASN A 209 14.32 -1.55 23.40
C ASN A 209 12.84 -1.13 23.18
N GLN A 210 12.01 -1.29 24.20
CA GLN A 210 10.56 -1.04 24.19
C GLN A 210 10.16 0.45 24.11
N GLY A 211 11.07 1.35 23.81
CA GLY A 211 10.83 2.81 23.81
C GLY A 211 11.18 3.51 22.50
N ALA A 212 11.64 2.81 21.48
CA ALA A 212 11.89 3.41 20.16
C ALA A 212 10.57 3.61 19.43
N THR A 213 10.28 4.84 19.01
CA THR A 213 9.17 5.15 18.10
C THR A 213 9.57 4.74 16.69
N HIS A 214 8.62 4.14 15.95
CA HIS A 214 8.86 3.67 14.59
C HIS A 214 8.74 4.83 13.58
N PRO A 215 9.58 4.89 12.55
CA PRO A 215 9.65 6.05 11.65
C PRO A 215 8.31 6.48 11.08
N ALA A 216 7.55 5.58 10.49
CA ALA A 216 6.25 5.90 9.93
C ALA A 216 5.24 6.29 11.02
N ARG A 217 5.20 5.57 12.13
CA ARG A 217 4.28 5.84 13.24
C ARG A 217 4.51 7.21 13.87
N GLU A 218 5.76 7.58 14.10
CA GLU A 218 6.11 8.89 14.66
C GLU A 218 5.63 10.03 13.76
N MET A 219 5.81 9.92 12.46
CA MET A 219 5.32 10.89 11.49
C MET A 219 3.79 11.04 11.56
N TRP A 220 3.04 9.93 11.63
CA TRP A 220 1.58 9.98 11.74
C TRP A 220 1.10 10.58 13.07
N GLU A 221 1.82 10.34 14.18
CA GLU A 221 1.54 10.94 15.48
C GLU A 221 1.81 12.45 15.46
N GLU A 222 2.92 12.91 14.87
CA GLU A 222 3.24 14.33 14.68
C GLU A 222 2.25 15.04 13.75
N LEU A 223 1.83 14.38 12.66
CA LEU A 223 0.80 14.92 11.77
C LEU A 223 -0.53 15.10 12.53
N ARG A 224 -0.92 14.10 13.32
CA ARG A 224 -2.14 14.16 14.16
C ARG A 224 -2.04 15.28 15.20
N ALA A 225 -0.88 15.50 15.77
CA ALA A 225 -0.60 16.58 16.73
C ALA A 225 -0.47 17.96 16.07
N GLY A 226 -0.33 18.04 14.74
CA GLY A 226 -0.11 19.28 13.99
C GLY A 226 1.31 19.82 14.12
N VAL A 227 2.28 18.98 14.46
CA VAL A 227 3.73 19.29 14.51
C VAL A 227 4.32 19.32 13.12
N VAL A 228 3.90 18.38 12.26
CA VAL A 228 4.16 18.39 10.83
C VAL A 228 2.87 18.73 10.07
N SER A 229 2.97 19.46 8.97
CA SER A 229 1.80 19.84 8.18
C SER A 229 1.42 18.75 7.15
N VAL A 230 0.15 18.73 6.75
CA VAL A 230 -0.31 17.84 5.66
C VAL A 230 0.44 18.14 4.37
N GLU A 231 0.76 19.41 4.10
CA GLU A 231 1.49 19.84 2.92
C GLU A 231 2.92 19.26 2.87
N GLU A 232 3.60 19.20 4.01
CA GLU A 232 4.93 18.59 4.11
C GLU A 232 4.88 17.10 3.88
N VAL A 233 3.96 16.38 4.55
CA VAL A 233 3.81 14.94 4.39
C VAL A 233 3.34 14.58 2.97
N TRP A 234 2.42 15.36 2.39
CA TRP A 234 1.98 15.18 1.00
C TRP A 234 3.11 15.40 0.00
N GLY A 235 3.99 16.38 0.25
CA GLY A 235 5.20 16.60 -0.56
C GLY A 235 6.11 15.38 -0.55
N ALA A 236 6.38 14.80 0.61
CA ALA A 236 7.20 13.61 0.77
C ALA A 236 6.56 12.36 0.14
N TYR A 237 5.26 12.20 0.27
CA TYR A 237 4.48 11.14 -0.39
C TYR A 237 4.57 11.23 -1.92
N ARG A 238 4.47 12.45 -2.47
CA ARG A 238 4.67 12.72 -3.90
C ARG A 238 6.09 12.42 -4.36
N ASP A 239 7.10 12.74 -3.53
CA ASP A 239 8.49 12.47 -3.86
C ASP A 239 8.78 10.95 -3.90
N ASN A 240 8.14 10.15 -3.01
CA ASN A 240 8.19 8.69 -3.08
C ASN A 240 7.50 8.16 -4.36
N LEU A 241 6.38 8.77 -4.78
CA LEU A 241 5.74 8.39 -6.04
C LEU A 241 6.64 8.68 -7.23
N ARG A 242 7.30 9.85 -7.27
CA ARG A 242 8.27 10.16 -8.32
C ARG A 242 9.40 9.15 -8.34
N TRP A 243 9.94 8.80 -7.17
CA TRP A 243 11.00 7.81 -7.04
C TRP A 243 10.60 6.45 -7.66
N VAL A 244 9.45 5.90 -7.33
CA VAL A 244 9.03 4.60 -7.90
C VAL A 244 8.72 4.71 -9.39
N ILE A 245 8.25 5.85 -9.87
CA ILE A 245 8.05 6.04 -11.32
C ILE A 245 9.39 6.04 -12.04
N GLU A 246 10.38 6.82 -11.57
CA GLU A 246 11.68 6.99 -12.22
C GLU A 246 12.55 5.72 -12.15
N ASP A 247 12.65 5.09 -10.97
CA ASP A 247 13.57 3.97 -10.75
C ASP A 247 12.88 2.60 -10.90
N GLY A 248 11.54 2.56 -10.93
CA GLY A 248 10.76 1.33 -11.04
C GLY A 248 9.92 1.25 -12.32
N VAL A 249 8.89 2.09 -12.45
CA VAL A 249 7.88 1.96 -13.51
C VAL A 249 8.47 2.22 -14.89
N GLU A 250 9.22 3.32 -15.09
CA GLU A 250 9.84 3.65 -16.38
C GLU A 250 10.78 2.53 -16.87
N PRO A 251 11.70 1.99 -16.04
CA PRO A 251 12.52 0.85 -16.44
C PRO A 251 11.69 -0.40 -16.72
N LEU A 252 10.62 -0.67 -15.96
CA LEU A 252 9.72 -1.81 -16.21
C LEU A 252 9.06 -1.70 -17.58
N LEU A 253 8.46 -0.55 -17.92
CA LEU A 253 7.79 -0.31 -19.19
C LEU A 253 8.72 -0.44 -20.41
N ASN A 254 10.03 -0.26 -20.19
CA ASN A 254 11.04 -0.39 -21.24
C ASN A 254 11.67 -1.80 -21.33
N ASN A 255 11.33 -2.73 -20.44
CA ASN A 255 12.01 -4.02 -20.36
C ASN A 255 11.07 -5.23 -20.17
N VAL A 256 9.77 -5.07 -20.37
CA VAL A 256 8.78 -6.15 -20.48
C VAL A 256 7.91 -5.92 -21.72
N ASP A 257 7.42 -7.01 -22.35
CA ASP A 257 6.47 -6.90 -23.44
C ASP A 257 5.03 -7.09 -22.91
N ALA A 258 4.19 -6.06 -23.09
CA ALA A 258 2.78 -6.13 -22.69
C ALA A 258 1.93 -5.16 -23.53
N GLU A 259 0.78 -5.62 -24.03
CA GLU A 259 -0.17 -4.76 -24.73
C GLU A 259 -0.92 -3.86 -23.75
N THR A 260 -1.23 -4.37 -22.55
CA THR A 260 -1.98 -3.68 -21.51
C THR A 260 -1.24 -3.72 -20.17
N VAL A 261 -0.55 -2.63 -19.85
CA VAL A 261 0.00 -2.38 -18.52
C VAL A 261 -0.95 -1.48 -17.76
N VAL A 262 -1.29 -1.86 -16.54
CA VAL A 262 -2.15 -1.06 -15.66
C VAL A 262 -1.35 -0.56 -14.47
N LEU A 263 -1.31 0.77 -14.27
CA LEU A 263 -0.83 1.38 -13.03
C LEU A 263 -2.02 1.52 -12.08
N SER A 264 -1.96 0.86 -10.94
CA SER A 264 -3.00 0.85 -9.92
C SER A 264 -2.40 0.93 -8.52
N SER A 265 -3.21 0.65 -7.52
CA SER A 265 -2.80 0.53 -6.12
C SER A 265 -3.67 -0.51 -5.42
N ASP A 266 -3.16 -1.05 -4.35
CA ASP A 266 -3.90 -1.94 -3.43
C ASP A 266 -4.93 -1.18 -2.59
N HIS A 267 -4.59 0.04 -2.12
CA HIS A 267 -5.48 0.98 -1.43
C HIS A 267 -4.94 2.41 -1.50
N GLY A 268 -5.66 3.36 -0.91
CA GLY A 268 -5.22 4.75 -0.77
C GLY A 268 -4.72 5.08 0.63
N GLU A 269 -4.45 6.36 0.87
CA GLU A 269 -3.91 6.90 2.11
C GLU A 269 -4.76 8.06 2.63
N VAL A 270 -4.95 8.19 3.96
CA VAL A 270 -5.72 9.29 4.57
C VAL A 270 -4.92 10.09 5.58
N PHE A 271 -5.13 11.40 5.57
CA PHE A 271 -4.34 12.40 6.30
C PHE A 271 -5.16 13.12 7.38
N GLY A 272 -6.22 12.49 7.88
CA GLY A 272 -6.98 12.95 9.03
C GLY A 272 -7.78 14.23 8.83
N ARG A 273 -8.18 14.56 7.61
CA ARG A 273 -8.90 15.81 7.32
C ARG A 273 -10.34 15.78 7.84
N TRP A 274 -10.71 16.76 8.66
CA TRP A 274 -12.05 16.95 9.20
C TRP A 274 -12.77 18.12 8.52
N GLY A 275 -14.10 17.95 8.30
CA GLY A 275 -15.01 19.02 7.96
C GLY A 275 -15.11 19.38 6.47
N LEU A 276 -15.75 20.54 6.23
CA LEU A 276 -15.91 21.14 4.91
C LEU A 276 -14.59 21.78 4.48
N GLN A 277 -13.74 21.05 3.84
CA GLN A 277 -12.56 21.63 3.20
C GLN A 277 -12.87 22.09 1.78
N LYS A 278 -12.14 23.11 1.31
CA LYS A 278 -12.27 23.63 -0.05
C LYS A 278 -12.15 22.49 -1.03
N TRP A 279 -13.08 22.45 -1.94
CA TRP A 279 -13.13 21.55 -3.07
C TRP A 279 -11.75 21.32 -3.69
N THR A 280 -11.25 20.13 -3.55
CA THR A 280 -10.15 19.58 -4.34
C THR A 280 -10.74 18.53 -5.30
N GLY A 281 -11.78 18.88 -6.07
CA GLY A 281 -12.42 17.99 -7.04
C GLY A 281 -13.28 16.84 -6.47
N ASN A 282 -13.13 16.47 -5.22
CA ASN A 282 -13.70 15.26 -4.61
C ASN A 282 -14.94 15.46 -3.71
N GLY A 283 -15.58 16.62 -3.77
CA GLY A 283 -16.85 16.90 -3.09
C GLY A 283 -16.74 17.69 -1.79
N PRO A 284 -17.86 18.18 -1.23
CA PRO A 284 -17.90 19.21 -0.19
C PRO A 284 -17.56 18.73 1.23
N MET A 285 -17.33 17.43 1.44
CA MET A 285 -16.98 16.87 2.75
C MET A 285 -15.68 16.12 2.66
N SER A 286 -14.80 16.33 3.63
CA SER A 286 -13.64 15.46 3.83
C SER A 286 -14.12 14.00 3.98
N ARG A 287 -13.59 13.11 3.17
CA ARG A 287 -13.93 11.69 3.21
C ARG A 287 -13.05 10.90 4.17
N GLU A 288 -12.12 11.58 4.79
CA GLU A 288 -11.10 10.95 5.64
C GLU A 288 -11.57 10.80 7.08
N TRP A 289 -12.57 11.55 7.50
CA TRP A 289 -13.26 11.41 8.80
C TRP A 289 -12.34 11.42 10.02
N GLY A 290 -11.18 12.12 9.93
CA GLY A 290 -10.18 12.15 10.99
C GLY A 290 -9.41 10.85 11.17
N THR A 291 -9.50 9.93 10.20
CA THR A 291 -8.68 8.74 10.13
C THR A 291 -7.33 9.09 9.51
N TYR A 292 -6.28 8.47 9.99
CA TYR A 292 -4.90 8.64 9.49
C TYR A 292 -4.36 7.30 9.00
N ALA A 293 -3.41 7.35 8.08
CA ALA A 293 -2.85 6.16 7.44
C ALA A 293 -3.94 5.32 6.71
N HIS A 294 -3.86 4.02 6.73
CA HIS A 294 -4.74 3.11 5.99
C HIS A 294 -5.22 1.95 6.87
N PRO A 295 -6.03 2.21 7.93
CA PRO A 295 -6.50 1.13 8.79
C PRO A 295 -7.32 0.11 7.98
N PRO A 296 -7.10 -1.21 8.23
CA PRO A 296 -7.80 -2.26 7.51
C PRO A 296 -9.30 -2.26 7.81
N TYR A 297 -10.09 -2.74 6.85
CA TYR A 297 -11.56 -2.87 6.92
C TYR A 297 -12.31 -1.55 7.06
N VAL A 298 -11.70 -0.43 6.77
CA VAL A 298 -12.34 0.89 6.84
C VAL A 298 -12.87 1.29 5.46
N PRO A 299 -14.19 1.23 5.21
CA PRO A 299 -14.77 1.41 3.88
C PRO A 299 -14.89 2.89 3.49
N ILE A 300 -13.80 3.65 3.65
CA ILE A 300 -13.72 5.05 3.25
C ILE A 300 -13.33 5.11 1.77
N ARG A 301 -14.02 5.95 0.99
CA ARG A 301 -13.76 6.08 -0.45
C ARG A 301 -12.31 6.43 -0.75
N THR A 302 -11.70 7.32 0.03
CA THR A 302 -10.30 7.72 -0.16
C THR A 302 -9.31 6.54 0.00
N LEU A 303 -9.64 5.53 0.83
CA LEU A 303 -8.84 4.33 0.99
C LEU A 303 -9.10 3.30 -0.12
N LYS A 304 -10.30 3.29 -0.71
CA LYS A 304 -10.72 2.23 -1.64
C LYS A 304 -10.75 2.66 -3.10
N GLU A 305 -10.77 3.97 -3.39
CA GLU A 305 -10.71 4.49 -4.76
C GLU A 305 -9.24 4.64 -5.16
N VAL A 306 -8.77 3.74 -6.01
CA VAL A 306 -7.38 3.65 -6.48
C VAL A 306 -7.28 4.02 -7.95
N PRO A 307 -6.12 4.44 -8.47
CA PRO A 307 -5.94 4.70 -9.89
C PRO A 307 -6.13 3.43 -10.74
N TRP A 308 -6.47 3.62 -12.01
CA TRP A 308 -6.49 2.57 -13.01
C TRP A 308 -6.09 3.17 -14.36
N VAL A 309 -4.77 3.36 -14.54
CA VAL A 309 -4.20 3.98 -15.74
C VAL A 309 -3.64 2.90 -16.65
N GLU A 310 -4.17 2.82 -17.86
CA GLU A 310 -3.74 1.86 -18.88
C GLU A 310 -2.67 2.46 -19.79
N THR A 311 -1.61 1.71 -20.03
CA THR A 311 -0.53 2.01 -20.99
C THR A 311 -0.04 0.71 -21.60
N SER A 312 1.10 0.71 -22.28
CA SER A 312 1.76 -0.47 -22.84
C SER A 312 3.24 -0.48 -22.51
N ALA A 313 3.88 -1.63 -22.67
CA ALA A 313 5.29 -1.82 -22.45
C ALA A 313 5.94 -2.54 -23.64
N THR A 314 7.24 -2.32 -23.83
CA THR A 314 8.03 -3.00 -24.87
C THR A 314 9.40 -3.34 -24.33
N ASP A 315 9.79 -4.61 -24.40
CA ASP A 315 11.11 -5.05 -23.97
C ASP A 315 12.21 -4.59 -24.96
N SER A 316 12.98 -3.61 -24.54
CA SER A 316 14.15 -3.14 -25.30
C SER A 316 15.35 -4.07 -25.20
N GLY A 317 15.36 -4.97 -24.22
CA GLY A 317 16.49 -5.83 -23.88
C GLY A 317 17.71 -5.10 -23.30
N GLU A 318 17.54 -3.82 -22.87
CA GLU A 318 18.64 -3.03 -22.37
C GLU A 318 19.01 -3.36 -20.92
N LEU A 319 18.03 -3.81 -20.13
CA LEU A 319 18.26 -4.20 -18.74
C LEU A 319 18.76 -5.66 -18.69
N GLU A 320 20.01 -5.84 -18.25
CA GLU A 320 20.56 -7.16 -17.94
C GLU A 320 20.14 -7.56 -16.52
N VAL A 321 19.48 -8.71 -16.36
CA VAL A 321 18.98 -9.18 -15.07
C VAL A 321 19.48 -10.57 -14.74
N GLU A 322 19.71 -10.84 -13.44
CA GLU A 322 19.98 -12.19 -12.96
C GLU A 322 18.66 -12.95 -12.74
N THR A 323 18.54 -14.14 -13.29
CA THR A 323 17.31 -14.94 -13.23
C THR A 323 17.09 -15.56 -11.84
N GLU A 324 18.16 -16.05 -11.19
CA GLU A 324 18.04 -16.65 -9.86
C GLU A 324 17.99 -15.55 -8.78
N PRO A 325 16.95 -15.55 -7.90
CA PRO A 325 16.91 -14.62 -6.76
C PRO A 325 18.05 -14.91 -5.78
N PRO A 326 18.59 -13.89 -5.11
CA PRO A 326 19.53 -14.09 -4.01
C PRO A 326 18.92 -14.98 -2.93
N LYS A 327 19.71 -15.93 -2.40
CA LYS A 327 19.25 -16.74 -1.28
C LYS A 327 19.37 -15.93 0.00
N SER A 328 18.24 -15.58 0.59
CA SER A 328 18.15 -14.96 1.90
C SER A 328 17.02 -15.62 2.68
N GLU A 329 17.23 -15.85 3.95
CA GLU A 329 16.17 -16.23 4.88
C GLU A 329 16.07 -15.11 5.92
N VAL A 330 15.03 -14.30 5.81
CA VAL A 330 14.72 -13.27 6.82
C VAL A 330 14.15 -13.97 8.05
N SER A 331 14.69 -13.66 9.21
CA SER A 331 14.13 -14.18 10.46
C SER A 331 12.79 -13.52 10.78
N GLU A 332 11.91 -14.22 11.50
CA GLU A 332 10.64 -13.68 11.96
C GLU A 332 10.80 -12.36 12.75
N SER A 333 11.89 -12.21 13.52
CA SER A 333 12.19 -10.99 14.24
C SER A 333 12.56 -9.83 13.31
N GLU A 334 13.32 -10.07 12.26
CA GLU A 334 13.68 -9.04 11.27
C GLU A 334 12.47 -8.62 10.47
N ARG A 335 11.60 -9.55 10.12
CA ARG A 335 10.34 -9.26 9.47
C ARG A 335 9.43 -8.41 10.34
N GLN A 336 9.30 -8.75 11.63
CA GLN A 336 8.57 -7.95 12.59
C GLN A 336 9.11 -6.52 12.68
N ASP A 337 10.44 -6.34 12.74
CA ASP A 337 11.10 -5.04 12.76
C ASP A 337 10.78 -4.22 11.49
N ARG A 338 10.71 -4.88 10.32
CA ARG A 338 10.34 -4.24 9.04
C ARG A 338 8.87 -3.80 9.02
N LEU A 339 7.93 -4.66 9.48
CA LEU A 339 6.52 -4.30 9.62
C LEU A 339 6.32 -3.12 10.57
N GLU A 340 7.08 -3.08 11.66
CA GLU A 340 7.09 -1.96 12.59
C GLU A 340 7.62 -0.68 11.92
N ALA A 341 8.71 -0.74 11.15
CA ALA A 341 9.26 0.41 10.42
C ALA A 341 8.24 1.00 9.44
N LEU A 342 7.45 0.15 8.80
CA LEU A 342 6.37 0.54 7.89
C LEU A 342 5.10 1.03 8.62
N GLY A 343 5.00 0.86 9.94
CA GLY A 343 3.89 1.34 10.74
C GLY A 343 2.68 0.40 10.82
N TYR A 344 2.83 -0.88 10.51
CA TYR A 344 1.73 -1.86 10.52
C TYR A 344 1.43 -2.49 11.89
N VAL A 345 2.33 -2.39 12.88
CA VAL A 345 2.21 -2.97 14.23
C VAL A 345 2.58 -1.99 15.34
#